data_5f93043b469880a4d0d5484687f4d05b
#
_entry.id   5f93043b469880a4d0d5484687f4d05b
#
_cell.length_a   1.000
_cell.length_b   1.000
_cell.length_c   1.000
_cell.angle_alpha   90.00
_cell.angle_beta   90.00
_cell.angle_gamma   90.00
#
_symmetry.space_group_name_H-M   'P 1'
#
loop_
_entity.id
_entity.type
_entity.pdbx_description
1 polymer ?
#
loop_
_entity_poly.entity_id
_entity_poly.type
_entity_poly.pdbx_seq_one_letter_code
_entity_poly.pdbx_strand_id
1 'polypeptide(L)'
;AMSGPASAQLTTGTVPPQGTVDVSVTLIAPTTAGTYRGNWRLRNSAGATFGIGPNADQSFYVEIRSVIPRTPTPTLTPTPAMTLSFDFIARGPDAQWRNATATIPWGDPPNDSAGVAVNIENVRMEDNRTYARLLATYPQHITDGMIAGLYPNYTVQANDRFRATIGIRDDCDEGRVRFIVRVVEGDHTTELGSWLEACNGTLTSVDIPLTAWVGHTVRFELVVLAEGSPDNDVSLWIQPRIER
;
A
#
# COMPACT_ATOMS: atom_id res chain seq x y z
N ALA A 1 -25.09 -7.33 -39.32
CA ALA A 1 -26.03 -8.44 -39.45
C ALA A 1 -25.43 -9.69 -38.84
N MET A 2 -26.22 -10.63 -38.34
CA MET A 2 -25.75 -11.98 -38.04
C MET A 2 -25.19 -12.60 -39.30
N SER A 3 -24.10 -13.34 -39.23
CA SER A 3 -23.59 -14.13 -40.34
C SER A 3 -23.96 -15.61 -40.14
N GLY A 4 -24.11 -16.31 -41.25
CA GLY A 4 -24.49 -17.71 -41.26
C GLY A 4 -24.82 -18.20 -42.69
N PRO A 5 -25.23 -19.45 -42.87
CA PRO A 5 -25.57 -19.98 -44.20
C PRO A 5 -26.77 -19.23 -44.79
N ALA A 6 -26.72 -18.95 -46.07
CA ALA A 6 -27.85 -18.32 -46.78
C ALA A 6 -29.09 -19.23 -46.89
N SER A 7 -28.89 -20.54 -46.72
CA SER A 7 -29.96 -21.56 -46.69
C SER A 7 -29.54 -22.77 -45.85
N ALA A 8 -30.53 -23.40 -45.24
CA ALA A 8 -30.32 -24.68 -44.55
C ALA A 8 -31.36 -25.66 -45.06
N GLN A 9 -30.92 -26.85 -45.38
CA GLN A 9 -31.80 -27.93 -45.83
C GLN A 9 -32.50 -28.60 -44.64
N LEU A 10 -33.80 -28.89 -44.79
CA LEU A 10 -34.52 -29.71 -43.83
C LEU A 10 -33.98 -31.14 -43.84
N THR A 11 -33.87 -31.77 -42.67
CA THR A 11 -33.31 -33.11 -42.52
C THR A 11 -34.24 -34.21 -43.07
N THR A 12 -35.53 -33.93 -43.26
CA THR A 12 -36.54 -34.85 -43.80
C THR A 12 -37.05 -34.31 -45.13
N GLY A 13 -37.14 -35.15 -46.16
CA GLY A 13 -37.53 -34.75 -47.51
C GLY A 13 -38.97 -34.22 -47.63
N THR A 14 -39.89 -34.62 -46.81
CA THR A 14 -41.30 -34.22 -46.87
C THR A 14 -41.87 -34.06 -45.47
N VAL A 15 -42.57 -32.96 -45.21
CA VAL A 15 -43.32 -32.71 -43.98
C VAL A 15 -44.80 -32.86 -44.35
N PRO A 16 -45.50 -33.83 -43.74
CA PRO A 16 -46.94 -34.04 -44.02
C PRO A 16 -47.76 -32.87 -43.47
N PRO A 17 -49.03 -32.70 -43.98
CA PRO A 17 -49.92 -31.73 -43.37
C PRO A 17 -50.06 -31.91 -41.89
N GLN A 18 -49.99 -30.84 -41.10
CA GLN A 18 -49.97 -30.81 -39.64
C GLN A 18 -48.70 -31.45 -38.98
N GLY A 19 -47.72 -31.89 -39.79
CA GLY A 19 -46.45 -32.38 -39.30
C GLY A 19 -45.56 -31.24 -38.80
N THR A 20 -44.73 -31.57 -37.82
CA THR A 20 -43.72 -30.64 -37.28
C THR A 20 -42.31 -31.11 -37.63
N VAL A 21 -41.42 -30.20 -37.94
CA VAL A 21 -40.02 -30.49 -38.16
C VAL A 21 -39.16 -29.43 -37.46
N ASP A 22 -38.13 -29.90 -36.78
CA ASP A 22 -37.13 -29.01 -36.20
C ASP A 22 -36.06 -28.62 -37.20
N VAL A 23 -35.77 -27.35 -37.28
CA VAL A 23 -34.73 -26.80 -38.17
C VAL A 23 -33.67 -26.12 -37.33
N SER A 24 -32.44 -26.61 -37.41
CA SER A 24 -31.29 -26.00 -36.73
C SER A 24 -30.41 -25.25 -37.75
N VAL A 25 -30.09 -24.01 -37.42
CA VAL A 25 -29.20 -23.18 -38.22
C VAL A 25 -28.11 -22.57 -37.32
N THR A 26 -26.86 -22.83 -37.63
CA THR A 26 -25.74 -22.20 -36.89
C THR A 26 -25.54 -20.76 -37.39
N LEU A 27 -25.66 -19.83 -36.46
CA LEU A 27 -25.47 -18.41 -36.74
C LEU A 27 -24.31 -17.89 -35.90
N ILE A 28 -23.56 -16.92 -36.45
CA ILE A 28 -22.47 -16.25 -35.76
C ILE A 28 -22.96 -14.88 -35.30
N ALA A 29 -22.88 -14.65 -33.98
CA ALA A 29 -23.23 -13.37 -33.40
C ALA A 29 -22.22 -12.28 -33.80
N PRO A 30 -22.66 -11.06 -34.12
CA PRO A 30 -21.76 -9.92 -34.31
C PRO A 30 -20.97 -9.61 -33.06
N THR A 31 -19.74 -9.14 -33.23
CA THR A 31 -18.83 -8.73 -32.14
C THR A 31 -19.22 -7.38 -31.51
N THR A 32 -19.98 -6.58 -32.23
CA THR A 32 -20.49 -5.30 -31.72
C THR A 32 -21.75 -5.53 -30.89
N ALA A 33 -21.84 -4.86 -29.72
CA ALA A 33 -23.05 -4.92 -28.90
C ALA A 33 -24.28 -4.34 -29.66
N GLY A 34 -25.42 -5.02 -29.53
CA GLY A 34 -26.65 -4.59 -30.18
C GLY A 34 -27.65 -5.73 -30.32
N THR A 35 -28.84 -5.38 -30.83
CA THR A 35 -29.88 -6.34 -31.16
C THR A 35 -29.86 -6.59 -32.67
N TYR A 36 -29.82 -7.86 -33.04
CA TYR A 36 -29.70 -8.28 -34.43
C TYR A 36 -30.82 -9.25 -34.78
N ARG A 37 -31.48 -9.02 -35.92
CA ARG A 37 -32.57 -9.84 -36.42
C ARG A 37 -32.19 -10.46 -37.76
N GLY A 38 -32.43 -11.78 -37.89
CA GLY A 38 -32.31 -12.54 -39.14
C GLY A 38 -33.72 -12.98 -39.59
N ASN A 39 -34.14 -12.61 -40.77
CA ASN A 39 -35.44 -13.02 -41.33
C ASN A 39 -35.26 -14.22 -42.26
N TRP A 40 -36.17 -15.19 -42.13
CA TRP A 40 -36.10 -16.48 -42.82
C TRP A 40 -37.43 -16.76 -43.51
N ARG A 41 -37.35 -17.50 -44.62
CA ARG A 41 -38.50 -18.05 -45.34
C ARG A 41 -38.22 -19.52 -45.68
N LEU A 42 -39.27 -20.25 -45.90
CA LEU A 42 -39.20 -21.62 -46.40
C LEU A 42 -39.19 -21.62 -47.93
N ARG A 43 -38.54 -22.63 -48.52
CA ARG A 43 -38.53 -22.87 -49.94
C ARG A 43 -38.87 -24.32 -50.23
N ASN A 44 -39.87 -24.57 -51.09
CA ASN A 44 -40.24 -25.92 -51.50
C ASN A 44 -39.31 -26.48 -52.58
N SER A 45 -39.49 -27.77 -52.93
CA SER A 45 -38.69 -28.43 -53.98
C SER A 45 -38.88 -27.86 -55.38
N ALA A 46 -40.00 -27.19 -55.66
CA ALA A 46 -40.24 -26.49 -56.91
C ALA A 46 -39.60 -25.06 -56.96
N GLY A 47 -38.90 -24.65 -55.88
CA GLY A 47 -38.25 -23.38 -55.78
C GLY A 47 -39.13 -22.24 -55.32
N ALA A 48 -40.37 -22.46 -55.03
CA ALA A 48 -41.28 -21.43 -54.50
C ALA A 48 -40.97 -21.11 -53.07
N THR A 49 -40.83 -19.83 -52.75
CA THR A 49 -40.55 -19.31 -51.41
C THR A 49 -41.85 -18.92 -50.72
N PHE A 50 -42.02 -19.34 -49.50
CA PHE A 50 -43.18 -19.01 -48.67
C PHE A 50 -42.79 -18.74 -47.24
N GLY A 51 -43.65 -18.12 -46.48
CA GLY A 51 -43.43 -17.79 -45.07
C GLY A 51 -44.59 -18.27 -44.20
N ILE A 52 -44.86 -17.50 -43.14
CA ILE A 52 -45.94 -17.74 -42.20
C ILE A 52 -47.09 -16.73 -42.43
N GLY A 53 -48.19 -16.92 -41.71
CA GLY A 53 -49.36 -16.09 -41.80
C GLY A 53 -50.39 -16.60 -42.82
N PRO A 54 -51.59 -15.97 -42.91
CA PRO A 54 -52.73 -16.44 -43.73
C PRO A 54 -52.41 -16.52 -45.23
N ASN A 55 -51.50 -15.63 -45.71
CA ASN A 55 -51.08 -15.55 -47.10
C ASN A 55 -49.73 -16.21 -47.37
N ALA A 56 -49.13 -16.84 -46.33
CA ALA A 56 -47.77 -17.44 -46.42
C ALA A 56 -46.69 -16.46 -46.93
N ASP A 57 -46.86 -15.19 -46.69
CA ASP A 57 -45.97 -14.10 -47.20
C ASP A 57 -45.07 -13.50 -46.12
N GLN A 58 -45.30 -13.78 -44.83
CA GLN A 58 -44.55 -13.21 -43.75
C GLN A 58 -43.30 -14.06 -43.45
N SER A 59 -42.17 -13.41 -43.22
CA SER A 59 -40.95 -14.05 -42.78
C SER A 59 -41.06 -14.36 -41.27
N PHE A 60 -40.56 -15.51 -40.84
CA PHE A 60 -40.25 -15.71 -39.45
C PHE A 60 -38.82 -15.17 -39.16
N TYR A 61 -38.51 -14.93 -37.91
CA TYR A 61 -37.21 -14.34 -37.55
C TYR A 61 -36.58 -14.92 -36.33
N VAL A 62 -35.25 -14.78 -36.27
CA VAL A 62 -34.46 -15.01 -35.06
C VAL A 62 -33.91 -13.67 -34.63
N GLU A 63 -34.05 -13.36 -33.35
CA GLU A 63 -33.48 -12.15 -32.77
C GLU A 63 -32.49 -12.53 -31.68
N ILE A 64 -31.27 -11.95 -31.73
CA ILE A 64 -30.26 -12.13 -30.71
C ILE A 64 -29.80 -10.76 -30.20
N ARG A 65 -29.38 -10.72 -28.95
CA ARG A 65 -28.72 -9.57 -28.33
C ARG A 65 -27.26 -9.90 -28.07
N SER A 66 -26.36 -9.24 -28.80
CA SER A 66 -24.93 -9.31 -28.52
C SER A 66 -24.59 -8.30 -27.42
N VAL A 67 -23.85 -8.75 -26.40
CA VAL A 67 -23.38 -7.92 -25.30
C VAL A 67 -21.85 -7.99 -25.27
N ILE A 68 -21.19 -6.87 -25.01
CA ILE A 68 -19.77 -6.88 -24.72
C ILE A 68 -19.60 -7.50 -23.33
N PRO A 69 -18.81 -8.58 -23.17
CA PRO A 69 -18.50 -9.09 -21.84
C PRO A 69 -17.91 -7.96 -21.00
N ARG A 70 -18.47 -7.68 -19.84
CA ARG A 70 -17.82 -6.76 -18.91
C ARG A 70 -16.55 -7.44 -18.44
N THR A 71 -15.40 -6.85 -18.73
CA THR A 71 -14.15 -7.23 -18.06
C THR A 71 -14.44 -7.13 -16.55
N PRO A 72 -14.22 -8.19 -15.76
CA PRO A 72 -14.40 -8.08 -14.31
C PRO A 72 -13.53 -6.91 -13.85
N THR A 73 -14.14 -5.93 -13.22
CA THR A 73 -13.39 -4.87 -12.53
C THR A 73 -12.49 -5.58 -11.53
N PRO A 74 -11.16 -5.33 -11.55
CA PRO A 74 -10.30 -5.93 -10.55
C PRO A 74 -10.88 -5.61 -9.17
N THR A 75 -11.26 -6.62 -8.44
CA THR A 75 -11.63 -6.46 -7.03
C THR A 75 -10.36 -5.95 -6.35
N LEU A 76 -10.41 -4.73 -5.80
CA LEU A 76 -9.32 -4.21 -4.99
C LEU A 76 -9.14 -5.23 -3.85
N THR A 77 -8.06 -5.99 -3.91
CA THR A 77 -7.62 -6.79 -2.76
C THR A 77 -7.43 -5.79 -1.62
N PRO A 78 -8.11 -5.93 -0.48
CA PRO A 78 -7.88 -5.01 0.63
C PRO A 78 -6.39 -5.03 0.94
N THR A 79 -5.75 -3.86 0.88
CA THR A 79 -4.38 -3.71 1.39
C THR A 79 -4.41 -4.19 2.83
N PRO A 80 -3.55 -5.12 3.25
CA PRO A 80 -3.52 -5.56 4.63
C PRO A 80 -3.43 -4.33 5.53
N ALA A 81 -4.32 -4.22 6.50
CA ALA A 81 -4.25 -3.15 7.48
C ALA A 81 -2.93 -3.31 8.23
N MET A 82 -2.08 -2.28 8.19
CA MET A 82 -0.80 -2.28 8.89
C MET A 82 -1.08 -2.35 10.40
N THR A 83 -0.54 -3.34 11.05
CA THR A 83 -0.72 -3.54 12.49
C THR A 83 0.47 -2.94 13.22
N LEU A 84 0.21 -1.95 14.09
CA LEU A 84 1.22 -1.39 14.99
C LEU A 84 1.65 -2.46 15.99
N SER A 85 2.93 -2.80 16.00
CA SER A 85 3.52 -3.84 16.85
C SER A 85 4.31 -3.25 18.02
N PHE A 86 4.98 -2.12 17.80
CA PHE A 86 5.76 -1.42 18.84
C PHE A 86 5.75 0.09 18.56
N ASP A 87 5.41 0.89 19.56
CA ASP A 87 5.38 2.36 19.50
C ASP A 87 6.50 2.92 20.36
N PHE A 88 7.55 3.45 19.73
CA PHE A 88 8.72 4.00 20.43
C PHE A 88 8.38 5.27 21.21
N ILE A 89 7.40 6.06 20.77
CA ILE A 89 6.94 7.24 21.51
C ILE A 89 6.25 6.81 22.81
N ALA A 90 5.34 5.83 22.73
CA ALA A 90 4.65 5.34 23.93
C ALA A 90 5.60 4.66 24.91
N ARG A 91 6.67 4.03 24.40
CA ARG A 91 7.70 3.33 25.17
C ARG A 91 8.92 4.19 25.50
N GLY A 92 8.93 5.46 25.13
CA GLY A 92 10.01 6.38 25.46
C GLY A 92 10.34 6.45 26.95
N PRO A 93 9.33 6.50 27.86
CA PRO A 93 9.58 6.45 29.32
C PRO A 93 10.21 5.15 29.82
N ASP A 94 10.03 4.02 29.09
CA ASP A 94 10.56 2.71 29.45
C ASP A 94 11.99 2.49 28.94
N ALA A 95 12.48 3.37 28.06
CA ALA A 95 13.82 3.27 27.50
C ALA A 95 14.89 3.78 28.47
N GLN A 96 16.07 3.18 28.40
CA GLN A 96 17.25 3.61 29.13
C GLN A 96 17.98 4.69 28.32
N TRP A 97 17.78 5.93 28.70
CA TRP A 97 18.40 7.07 28.02
C TRP A 97 19.79 7.37 28.58
N ARG A 98 20.72 7.69 27.72
CA ARG A 98 22.12 8.00 28.09
C ARG A 98 22.74 8.94 27.06
N ASN A 99 23.76 9.65 27.51
CA ASN A 99 24.76 10.28 26.65
C ASN A 99 26.06 9.42 26.65
N ALA A 100 27.18 9.97 26.20
CA ALA A 100 28.45 9.26 26.14
C ALA A 100 28.98 8.87 27.52
N THR A 101 28.62 9.58 28.59
CA THR A 101 29.25 9.47 29.92
C THR A 101 28.28 9.15 31.05
N ALA A 102 26.98 9.40 30.87
CA ALA A 102 26.00 9.29 31.95
C ALA A 102 24.62 8.84 31.44
N THR A 103 23.84 8.26 32.34
CA THR A 103 22.39 8.05 32.16
C THR A 103 21.68 9.38 32.34
N ILE A 104 20.69 9.67 31.47
CA ILE A 104 19.86 10.86 31.55
C ILE A 104 18.42 10.49 31.87
N PRO A 105 17.67 11.32 32.61
CA PRO A 105 16.27 11.05 32.90
C PRO A 105 15.42 11.23 31.66
N TRP A 106 14.28 10.53 31.62
CA TRP A 106 13.24 10.82 30.64
C TRP A 106 12.48 12.10 31.04
N GLY A 107 12.18 12.92 30.04
CA GLY A 107 11.42 14.16 30.20
C GLY A 107 12.23 15.38 29.82
N ASP A 108 11.70 16.57 30.12
CA ASP A 108 12.31 17.86 29.85
C ASP A 108 12.99 18.37 31.14
N PRO A 109 14.30 18.15 31.32
CA PRO A 109 15.00 18.58 32.51
C PRO A 109 15.22 20.12 32.52
N PRO A 110 15.39 20.73 33.69
CA PRO A 110 15.68 22.17 33.79
C PRO A 110 16.98 22.59 33.09
N ASN A 111 17.90 21.64 32.87
CA ASN A 111 19.16 21.84 32.17
C ASN A 111 19.31 20.73 31.13
N ASP A 112 19.25 21.09 29.87
CA ASP A 112 19.33 20.23 28.69
C ASP A 112 20.76 19.90 28.23
N SER A 113 21.78 20.47 28.89
CA SER A 113 23.18 20.30 28.47
C SER A 113 23.65 18.85 28.42
N ALA A 114 23.02 17.96 29.16
CA ALA A 114 23.30 16.52 29.15
C ALA A 114 22.62 15.76 28.00
N GLY A 115 21.73 16.41 27.28
CA GLY A 115 20.82 15.83 26.31
C GLY A 115 19.40 15.64 26.85
N VAL A 116 18.41 15.60 25.97
CA VAL A 116 16.98 15.49 26.31
C VAL A 116 16.33 14.41 25.50
N ALA A 117 15.53 13.56 26.15
CA ALA A 117 14.61 12.63 25.52
C ALA A 117 13.20 12.84 26.08
N VAL A 118 12.27 13.27 25.23
CA VAL A 118 10.91 13.63 25.64
C VAL A 118 9.91 13.46 24.50
N ASN A 119 8.67 13.16 24.83
CA ASN A 119 7.58 13.29 23.86
C ASN A 119 7.12 14.73 23.76
N ILE A 120 6.99 15.21 22.54
CA ILE A 120 6.47 16.56 22.24
C ILE A 120 5.32 16.48 21.27
N GLU A 121 4.46 17.48 21.27
CA GLU A 121 3.25 17.51 20.47
C GLU A 121 3.13 18.81 19.70
N ASN A 122 2.51 18.73 18.52
CA ASN A 122 2.17 19.89 17.69
C ASN A 122 3.40 20.78 17.35
N VAL A 123 4.49 20.13 16.99
CA VAL A 123 5.75 20.82 16.67
C VAL A 123 5.89 20.97 15.15
N ARG A 124 6.32 22.17 14.76
CA ARG A 124 6.67 22.47 13.39
C ARG A 124 8.09 21.98 13.08
N MET A 125 8.21 21.29 11.94
CA MET A 125 9.47 20.76 11.43
C MET A 125 10.04 21.66 10.33
N GLU A 126 11.27 21.40 9.94
CA GLU A 126 11.98 22.12 8.87
C GLU A 126 11.24 22.12 7.51
N ASP A 127 10.36 21.16 7.25
CA ASP A 127 9.50 21.11 6.06
C ASP A 127 8.30 22.08 6.13
N ASN A 128 8.23 22.92 7.16
CA ASN A 128 7.16 23.87 7.46
C ASN A 128 5.79 23.23 7.80
N ARG A 129 5.76 21.96 8.13
CA ARG A 129 4.54 21.26 8.56
C ARG A 129 4.56 21.00 10.05
N THR A 130 3.37 20.95 10.67
CA THR A 130 3.20 20.63 12.08
C THR A 130 2.83 19.16 12.24
N TYR A 131 3.50 18.47 13.14
CA TYR A 131 3.29 17.06 13.45
C TYR A 131 2.76 16.90 14.88
N ALA A 132 1.74 16.05 15.02
CA ALA A 132 0.97 16.00 16.27
C ALA A 132 1.70 15.29 17.41
N ARG A 133 2.59 14.33 17.11
CA ARG A 133 3.23 13.49 18.11
C ARG A 133 4.61 13.04 17.68
N LEU A 134 5.64 13.45 18.42
CA LEU A 134 7.03 13.21 18.10
C LEU A 134 7.81 12.77 19.33
N LEU A 135 8.89 12.03 19.09
CA LEU A 135 9.94 11.80 20.06
C LEU A 135 11.08 12.81 19.77
N ALA A 136 11.35 13.67 20.72
CA ALA A 136 12.49 14.56 20.68
C ALA A 136 13.70 13.92 21.35
N THR A 137 14.86 14.01 20.69
CA THR A 137 16.13 13.44 21.18
C THR A 137 17.25 14.46 20.93
N TYR A 138 17.42 15.41 21.86
CA TYR A 138 18.48 16.41 21.75
C TYR A 138 19.78 15.77 22.23
N PRO A 139 20.83 15.70 21.38
CA PRO A 139 22.11 15.19 21.82
C PRO A 139 22.72 16.04 22.92
N GLN A 140 23.67 15.49 23.66
CA GLN A 140 24.43 16.27 24.65
C GLN A 140 24.98 17.54 24.01
N HIS A 141 24.82 18.69 24.67
CA HIS A 141 25.18 19.99 24.13
C HIS A 141 26.69 20.25 24.19
N ILE A 142 27.43 19.43 23.46
CA ILE A 142 28.88 19.55 23.21
C ILE A 142 29.18 19.17 21.76
N THR A 143 30.33 19.56 21.25
CA THR A 143 30.80 19.12 19.93
C THR A 143 30.76 17.59 19.84
N ASP A 144 30.16 17.08 18.76
CA ASP A 144 29.96 15.65 18.53
C ASP A 144 29.22 14.92 19.68
N GLY A 145 28.36 15.65 20.40
CA GLY A 145 27.53 15.10 21.48
C GLY A 145 26.59 14.03 21.01
N MET A 146 26.21 13.14 21.92
CA MET A 146 25.30 12.05 21.59
C MET A 146 24.16 11.91 22.60
N ILE A 147 23.06 11.31 22.13
CA ILE A 147 22.00 10.72 22.95
C ILE A 147 21.64 9.36 22.40
N ALA A 148 21.35 8.41 23.28
CA ALA A 148 20.90 7.08 22.92
C ALA A 148 19.79 6.58 23.87
N GLY A 149 18.75 6.00 23.33
CA GLY A 149 17.67 5.35 24.06
C GLY A 149 17.61 3.88 23.75
N LEU A 150 17.90 3.04 24.75
CA LEU A 150 17.83 1.59 24.65
C LEU A 150 16.47 1.11 25.17
N TYR A 151 15.64 0.63 24.27
CA TYR A 151 14.25 0.23 24.53
C TYR A 151 14.15 -1.17 25.17
N PRO A 152 12.99 -1.50 25.79
CA PRO A 152 12.72 -2.83 26.30
C PRO A 152 12.82 -3.92 25.23
N ASN A 153 12.91 -5.17 25.67
CA ASN A 153 12.92 -6.33 24.79
C ASN A 153 11.68 -6.39 23.89
N TYR A 154 11.93 -6.74 22.65
CA TYR A 154 10.91 -7.00 21.63
C TYR A 154 11.27 -8.26 20.85
N THR A 155 10.31 -9.20 20.69
CA THR A 155 10.49 -10.38 19.84
C THR A 155 9.99 -10.08 18.43
N VAL A 156 10.92 -10.04 17.49
CA VAL A 156 10.62 -9.69 16.09
C VAL A 156 9.78 -10.78 15.44
N GLN A 157 8.70 -10.37 14.77
CA GLN A 157 7.78 -11.25 14.06
C GLN A 157 7.98 -11.17 12.54
N ALA A 158 7.44 -12.15 11.83
CA ALA A 158 7.44 -12.12 10.36
C ALA A 158 6.74 -10.85 9.84
N ASN A 159 7.33 -10.22 8.82
CA ASN A 159 6.88 -8.98 8.20
C ASN A 159 7.03 -7.71 9.04
N ASP A 160 7.63 -7.78 10.22
CA ASP A 160 7.93 -6.57 11.00
C ASP A 160 8.90 -5.66 10.23
N ARG A 161 8.59 -4.36 10.28
CA ARG A 161 9.42 -3.29 9.72
C ARG A 161 9.52 -2.16 10.73
N PHE A 162 10.74 -1.65 10.92
CA PHE A 162 10.91 -0.37 11.63
C PHE A 162 10.62 0.77 10.67
N ARG A 163 9.76 1.70 11.07
CA ARG A 163 9.44 2.90 10.31
C ARG A 163 9.47 4.15 11.17
N ALA A 164 9.96 5.22 10.58
CA ALA A 164 9.96 6.57 11.14
C ALA A 164 10.04 7.58 10.02
N THR A 165 9.74 8.84 10.32
CA THR A 165 10.25 9.99 9.57
C THR A 165 11.13 10.78 10.51
N ILE A 166 12.29 11.22 10.05
CA ILE A 166 13.28 11.94 10.85
C ILE A 166 13.56 13.31 10.25
N GLY A 167 13.99 14.23 11.08
CA GLY A 167 14.35 15.59 10.68
C GLY A 167 14.63 16.46 11.89
N ILE A 168 14.82 17.75 11.63
CA ILE A 168 15.16 18.77 12.61
C ILE A 168 13.96 19.73 12.77
N ARG A 169 13.88 20.40 13.91
CA ARG A 169 12.85 21.42 14.16
C ARG A 169 13.03 22.63 13.23
N ASP A 170 11.99 23.42 13.01
CA ASP A 170 11.95 24.54 12.04
C ASP A 170 12.88 25.71 12.32
N ASP A 171 13.46 25.79 13.51
CA ASP A 171 14.42 26.83 13.92
C ASP A 171 15.89 26.37 13.80
N CYS A 172 16.20 25.56 12.81
CA CYS A 172 17.44 24.77 12.74
C CYS A 172 18.60 25.40 11.96
N ASP A 173 18.61 26.64 11.59
CA ASP A 173 19.59 27.38 10.72
C ASP A 173 20.81 26.57 10.20
N GLU A 174 21.67 26.03 11.09
CA GLU A 174 22.85 25.25 10.75
C GLU A 174 22.89 23.88 11.43
N GLY A 175 21.74 23.42 12.03
CA GLY A 175 21.64 22.14 12.72
C GLY A 175 22.03 20.97 11.82
N ARG A 176 22.81 20.05 12.37
CA ARG A 176 23.29 18.87 11.65
C ARG A 176 23.47 17.68 12.57
N VAL A 177 22.66 16.65 12.36
CA VAL A 177 22.62 15.47 13.24
C VAL A 177 22.64 14.19 12.44
N ARG A 178 23.15 13.13 13.05
CA ARG A 178 23.09 11.77 12.52
C ARG A 178 22.13 10.93 13.35
N PHE A 179 21.08 10.45 12.72
CA PHE A 179 20.16 9.47 13.28
C PHE A 179 20.66 8.06 13.00
N ILE A 180 20.62 7.18 14.00
CA ILE A 180 21.03 5.78 13.88
C ILE A 180 19.99 4.89 14.54
N VAL A 181 19.65 3.79 13.89
CA VAL A 181 18.85 2.71 14.46
C VAL A 181 19.71 1.49 14.62
N ARG A 182 19.74 0.93 15.83
CA ARG A 182 20.51 -0.28 16.16
C ARG A 182 19.64 -1.33 16.80
N VAL A 183 20.08 -2.58 16.67
CA VAL A 183 19.59 -3.74 17.43
C VAL A 183 20.67 -4.21 18.38
N VAL A 184 20.29 -4.52 19.61
CA VAL A 184 21.14 -5.07 20.64
C VAL A 184 20.60 -6.43 21.04
N GLU A 185 21.42 -7.48 20.87
CA GLU A 185 21.12 -8.86 21.26
C GLU A 185 22.26 -9.39 22.15
N GLY A 186 22.00 -9.57 23.43
CA GLY A 186 23.05 -9.85 24.41
C GLY A 186 24.09 -8.71 24.41
N ASP A 187 25.34 -9.06 24.14
CA ASP A 187 26.47 -8.12 24.08
C ASP A 187 26.77 -7.62 22.66
N HIS A 188 25.97 -8.05 21.68
CA HIS A 188 26.16 -7.67 20.29
C HIS A 188 25.26 -6.51 19.91
N THR A 189 25.84 -5.50 19.25
CA THR A 189 25.13 -4.36 18.68
C THR A 189 25.32 -4.34 17.17
N THR A 190 24.21 -4.28 16.44
CA THR A 190 24.20 -4.21 14.99
C THR A 190 23.49 -2.94 14.55
N GLU A 191 24.14 -2.13 13.72
CA GLU A 191 23.53 -0.97 13.10
C GLU A 191 22.63 -1.41 11.95
N LEU A 192 21.36 -1.01 12.00
CA LEU A 192 20.36 -1.27 10.95
C LEU A 192 20.35 -0.19 9.88
N GLY A 193 20.70 1.03 10.24
CA GLY A 193 20.79 2.15 9.33
C GLY A 193 21.25 3.44 10.02
N SER A 194 21.76 4.37 9.21
CA SER A 194 22.30 5.65 9.63
C SER A 194 21.97 6.72 8.58
N TRP A 195 21.47 7.87 9.01
CA TRP A 195 21.06 8.98 8.16
C TRP A 195 21.58 10.29 8.71
N LEU A 196 22.24 11.06 7.85
CA LEU A 196 22.68 12.40 8.16
C LEU A 196 21.56 13.37 7.76
N GLU A 197 21.06 14.10 8.73
CA GLU A 197 20.10 15.18 8.54
C GLU A 197 20.79 16.52 8.73
N ALA A 198 20.43 17.46 7.89
CA ALA A 198 20.83 18.87 7.96
C ALA A 198 19.61 19.72 7.68
N CYS A 199 19.55 20.90 8.26
CA CYS A 199 18.47 21.86 8.04
C CYS A 199 18.38 22.25 6.55
N ASN A 200 17.55 21.59 5.78
CA ASN A 200 17.42 21.78 4.33
C ASN A 200 15.95 21.84 3.85
N GLY A 201 15.01 21.85 4.77
CA GLY A 201 13.57 21.90 4.50
C GLY A 201 12.96 20.55 4.06
N THR A 202 13.68 19.44 4.23
CA THR A 202 13.20 18.11 3.83
C THR A 202 13.36 17.11 4.97
N LEU A 203 12.43 16.20 5.09
CA LEU A 203 12.45 15.11 6.07
C LEU A 203 12.80 13.79 5.40
N THR A 204 13.55 12.94 6.11
CA THR A 204 13.90 11.60 5.62
C THR A 204 12.93 10.53 6.14
N SER A 205 12.40 9.72 5.22
CA SER A 205 11.61 8.53 5.56
C SER A 205 12.53 7.33 5.80
N VAL A 206 12.38 6.70 6.95
CA VAL A 206 13.10 5.49 7.35
C VAL A 206 12.17 4.29 7.25
N ASP A 207 12.59 3.25 6.54
CA ASP A 207 11.86 2.00 6.38
C ASP A 207 12.83 0.81 6.31
N ILE A 208 12.96 0.07 7.42
CA ILE A 208 13.92 -1.03 7.60
C ILE A 208 13.18 -2.35 7.76
N PRO A 209 13.33 -3.31 6.85
CA PRO A 209 12.81 -4.65 7.05
C PRO A 209 13.58 -5.38 8.16
N LEU A 210 12.86 -6.04 9.08
CA LEU A 210 13.45 -6.76 10.20
C LEU A 210 13.55 -8.27 9.94
N THR A 211 13.55 -8.69 8.70
CA THR A 211 13.53 -10.11 8.27
C THR A 211 14.70 -10.94 8.83
N ALA A 212 15.88 -10.34 8.96
CA ALA A 212 17.06 -11.02 9.53
C ALA A 212 16.92 -11.33 11.03
N TRP A 213 15.96 -10.71 11.71
CA TRP A 213 15.77 -10.79 13.15
C TRP A 213 14.51 -11.57 13.57
N VAL A 214 13.77 -12.14 12.62
CA VAL A 214 12.53 -12.88 12.90
C VAL A 214 12.78 -14.01 13.88
N GLY A 215 12.01 -14.02 14.99
CA GLY A 215 12.12 -14.96 16.09
C GLY A 215 13.16 -14.59 17.16
N HIS A 216 14.01 -13.59 16.90
CA HIS A 216 14.96 -13.08 17.89
C HIS A 216 14.28 -12.12 18.87
N THR A 217 14.68 -12.19 20.12
CA THR A 217 14.28 -11.21 21.15
C THR A 217 15.42 -10.21 21.33
N VAL A 218 15.18 -9.00 20.89
CA VAL A 218 16.19 -7.94 20.79
C VAL A 218 15.74 -6.68 21.51
N ARG A 219 16.66 -5.75 21.74
CA ARG A 219 16.37 -4.38 22.13
C ARG A 219 16.73 -3.44 20.98
N PHE A 220 15.88 -2.49 20.71
CA PHE A 220 16.20 -1.42 19.75
C PHE A 220 16.88 -0.27 20.49
N GLU A 221 17.89 0.31 19.86
CA GLU A 221 18.54 1.53 20.34
C GLU A 221 18.38 2.61 19.28
N LEU A 222 17.73 3.73 19.64
CA LEU A 222 17.65 4.93 18.82
C LEU A 222 18.76 5.89 19.28
N VAL A 223 19.63 6.29 18.36
CA VAL A 223 20.78 7.13 18.64
C VAL A 223 20.73 8.38 17.80
N VAL A 224 21.09 9.52 18.38
CA VAL A 224 21.36 10.76 17.66
C VAL A 224 22.73 11.28 18.07
N LEU A 225 23.51 11.69 17.08
CA LEU A 225 24.80 12.33 17.23
C LEU A 225 24.72 13.74 16.66
N ALA A 226 25.24 14.73 17.37
CA ALA A 226 25.58 16.02 16.76
C ALA A 226 26.74 15.82 15.78
N GLU A 227 26.70 16.46 14.63
CA GLU A 227 27.76 16.40 13.62
C GLU A 227 28.52 17.76 13.64
N GLY A 228 29.33 17.95 14.67
CA GLY A 228 30.08 19.19 14.92
C GLY A 228 29.47 20.03 16.05
N SER A 229 29.02 21.27 15.75
CA SER A 229 28.37 22.13 16.76
C SER A 229 27.07 21.50 17.25
N PRO A 230 26.76 21.57 18.55
CA PRO A 230 25.47 21.10 19.09
C PRO A 230 24.35 22.12 18.91
N ASP A 231 24.63 23.29 18.35
CA ASP A 231 23.65 24.37 18.22
C ASP A 231 22.58 24.00 17.17
N ASN A 232 21.32 24.22 17.49
CA ASN A 232 20.16 23.97 16.62
C ASN A 232 19.92 22.48 16.24
N ASP A 233 20.50 21.54 16.99
CA ASP A 233 20.41 20.10 16.77
C ASP A 233 19.16 19.46 17.39
N VAL A 234 18.02 20.15 17.34
CA VAL A 234 16.74 19.67 17.86
C VAL A 234 16.20 18.57 16.96
N SER A 235 16.64 17.36 17.20
CA SER A 235 16.36 16.18 16.39
C SER A 235 15.07 15.48 16.80
N LEU A 236 14.23 15.16 15.80
CA LEU A 236 12.88 14.71 16.00
C LEU A 236 12.58 13.43 15.19
N TRP A 237 11.99 12.45 15.86
CA TRP A 237 11.45 11.25 15.24
C TRP A 237 9.93 11.36 15.17
N ILE A 238 9.36 11.34 13.97
CA ILE A 238 7.93 11.33 13.73
C ILE A 238 7.48 9.87 13.64
N GLN A 239 6.62 9.46 14.57
CA GLN A 239 6.02 8.14 14.64
C GLN A 239 7.01 6.98 14.48
N PRO A 240 8.14 6.93 15.21
CA PRO A 240 9.01 5.77 15.20
C PRO A 240 8.24 4.56 15.75
N ARG A 241 8.19 3.48 14.94
CA ARG A 241 7.36 2.32 15.25
C ARG A 241 7.83 1.06 14.55
N ILE A 242 7.40 -0.10 15.07
CA ILE A 242 7.41 -1.36 14.32
C ILE A 242 5.98 -1.66 13.92
N GLU A 243 5.80 -2.00 12.66
CA GLU A 243 4.50 -2.41 12.08
C GLU A 243 4.68 -3.58 11.12
N ARG A 244 3.60 -4.31 10.87
CA ARG A 244 3.54 -5.45 9.95
C ARG A 244 2.24 -5.46 9.15
#